data_2e4976eb3a7a100a786b7cfe28ebbc2d
#
_entry.id   2e4976eb3a7a100a786b7cfe28ebbc2d
#
_cell.length_a   1.000
_cell.length_b   1.000
_cell.length_c   1.000
_cell.angle_alpha   90.00
_cell.angle_beta   90.00
_cell.angle_gamma   90.00
#
_symmetry.space_group_name_H-M   'P 1'
#
loop_
_entity.id
_entity.type
_entity.pdbx_description
1 polymer ?
#
loop_
_entity_poly.entity_id
_entity_poly.type
_entity_poly.pdbx_seq_one_letter_code
_entity_poly.pdbx_strand_id
1 'polypeptide(L)'
;FILTAVDAGTRAGRYMLQDLLGAFVPSLKDSRNTVAGLLATALCVAAWGYFLYQGVVDPLGGINTLWPLFGIANQMLAGIALILATCVLFKMKRARFAWVTMVPTVWLLLCTLTAGWQKIFDANPKVGFLAHAAKYSAAIAEDKVLAPAKSMVQMNQIVFNDYLDASLAGFFMIVVLSVLVFGVRTALIARNNAKVSANESPRQLMPQV
;
A
#
# COMPACT_ATOMS: atom_id res chain seq x y z
N PHE A 1 17.98 15.46 4.51
CA PHE A 1 17.18 14.63 3.59
C PHE A 1 16.17 13.75 4.34
N ILE A 2 16.60 12.93 5.34
CA ILE A 2 15.71 12.02 6.07
C ILE A 2 14.59 12.78 6.79
N LEU A 3 14.90 13.83 7.53
CA LEU A 3 13.91 14.65 8.24
C LEU A 3 12.87 15.26 7.29
N THR A 4 13.32 15.74 6.13
CA THR A 4 12.43 16.31 5.10
C THR A 4 11.48 15.24 4.52
N ALA A 5 11.98 14.03 4.28
CA ALA A 5 11.17 12.93 3.78
C ALA A 5 10.12 12.48 4.82
N VAL A 6 10.50 12.40 6.10
CA VAL A 6 9.58 12.06 7.20
C VAL A 6 8.51 13.13 7.39
N ASP A 7 8.88 14.42 7.36
CA ASP A 7 7.93 15.53 7.46
C ASP A 7 6.93 15.53 6.31
N ALA A 8 7.42 15.44 5.07
CA ALA A 8 6.56 15.40 3.88
C ALA A 8 5.64 14.17 3.87
N GLY A 9 6.18 13.00 4.20
CA GLY A 9 5.42 11.76 4.29
C GLY A 9 4.34 11.80 5.37
N THR A 10 4.64 12.35 6.54
CA THR A 10 3.67 12.49 7.64
C THR A 10 2.57 13.48 7.28
N ARG A 11 2.89 14.59 6.61
CA ARG A 11 1.87 15.55 6.14
C ARG A 11 0.96 14.94 5.08
N ALA A 12 1.52 14.25 4.09
CA ALA A 12 0.72 13.55 3.08
C ALA A 12 -0.18 12.48 3.73
N GLY A 13 0.38 11.66 4.62
CA GLY A 13 -0.36 10.64 5.37
C GLY A 13 -1.49 11.22 6.23
N ARG A 14 -1.26 12.36 6.88
CA ARG A 14 -2.31 13.07 7.62
C ARG A 14 -3.50 13.43 6.73
N TYR A 15 -3.26 14.03 5.56
CA TYR A 15 -4.34 14.40 4.65
C TYR A 15 -5.08 13.17 4.13
N MET A 16 -4.35 12.12 3.75
CA MET A 16 -4.96 10.86 3.31
C MET A 16 -5.82 10.22 4.41
N LEU A 17 -5.33 10.21 5.66
CA LEU A 17 -6.10 9.70 6.80
C LEU A 17 -7.32 10.58 7.10
N GLN A 18 -7.22 11.90 7.01
CA GLN A 18 -8.38 12.79 7.18
C GLN A 18 -9.44 12.54 6.11
N ASP A 19 -9.06 12.37 4.85
CA ASP A 19 -9.99 12.04 3.77
C ASP A 19 -10.64 10.67 3.97
N LEU A 20 -9.86 9.65 4.36
CA LEU A 20 -10.35 8.30 4.62
C LEU A 20 -11.31 8.28 5.82
N LEU A 21 -10.89 8.86 6.95
CA LEU A 21 -11.72 8.93 8.15
C LEU A 21 -12.94 9.82 7.95
N GLY A 22 -12.81 10.87 7.14
CA GLY A 22 -13.91 11.77 6.77
C GLY A 22 -15.00 11.09 5.92
N ALA A 23 -14.69 9.97 5.26
CA ALA A 23 -15.68 9.14 4.58
C ALA A 23 -16.62 8.44 5.58
N PHE A 24 -16.13 8.11 6.78
CA PHE A 24 -16.90 7.47 7.86
C PHE A 24 -17.47 8.50 8.86
N VAL A 25 -16.67 9.51 9.18
CA VAL A 25 -17.02 10.56 10.16
C VAL A 25 -16.82 11.93 9.51
N PRO A 26 -17.90 12.58 9.00
CA PRO A 26 -17.79 13.83 8.25
C PRO A 26 -17.10 14.99 9.00
N SER A 27 -17.17 15.02 10.33
CA SER A 27 -16.49 16.02 11.15
C SER A 27 -14.96 15.96 11.11
N LEU A 28 -14.38 14.82 10.73
CA LEU A 28 -12.94 14.64 10.59
C LEU A 28 -12.40 15.07 9.22
N LYS A 29 -13.29 15.30 8.24
CA LYS A 29 -12.92 15.72 6.89
C LYS A 29 -12.44 17.17 6.84
N ASP A 30 -12.87 18.01 7.79
CA ASP A 30 -12.51 19.43 7.78
C ASP A 30 -11.04 19.59 8.19
N SER A 31 -10.19 19.95 7.20
CA SER A 31 -8.76 20.20 7.39
C SER A 31 -8.47 21.42 8.28
N ARG A 32 -9.48 22.28 8.52
CA ARG A 32 -9.38 23.44 9.44
C ARG A 32 -9.57 23.04 10.90
N ASN A 33 -10.15 21.86 11.14
CA ASN A 33 -10.33 21.37 12.50
C ASN A 33 -8.98 20.90 13.08
N THR A 34 -8.46 21.66 14.04
CA THR A 34 -7.17 21.38 14.68
C THR A 34 -7.16 20.02 15.38
N VAL A 35 -8.26 19.62 16.00
CA VAL A 35 -8.37 18.33 16.71
C VAL A 35 -8.32 17.17 15.72
N ALA A 36 -9.06 17.25 14.60
CA ALA A 36 -9.04 16.26 13.54
C ALA A 36 -7.63 16.14 12.93
N GLY A 37 -6.96 17.26 12.69
CA GLY A 37 -5.59 17.31 12.20
C GLY A 37 -4.58 16.67 13.16
N LEU A 38 -4.71 16.94 14.47
CA LEU A 38 -3.85 16.37 15.51
C LEU A 38 -4.05 14.85 15.62
N LEU A 39 -5.30 14.39 15.64
CA LEU A 39 -5.62 12.95 15.70
C LEU A 39 -5.09 12.21 14.47
N ALA A 40 -5.31 12.75 13.27
CA ALA A 40 -4.80 12.13 12.04
C ALA A 40 -3.26 12.10 12.01
N THR A 41 -2.59 13.16 12.52
CA THR A 41 -1.14 13.19 12.64
C THR A 41 -0.65 12.15 13.65
N ALA A 42 -1.28 12.07 14.82
CA ALA A 42 -0.91 11.10 15.85
C ALA A 42 -1.09 9.66 15.37
N LEU A 43 -2.20 9.37 14.67
CA LEU A 43 -2.42 8.04 14.07
C LEU A 43 -1.39 7.72 12.98
N CYS A 44 -1.07 8.68 12.12
CA CYS A 44 -0.05 8.51 11.09
C CYS A 44 1.33 8.22 11.70
N VAL A 45 1.72 9.01 12.70
CA VAL A 45 3.01 8.83 13.41
C VAL A 45 3.02 7.51 14.18
N ALA A 46 1.92 7.13 14.85
CA ALA A 46 1.82 5.86 15.54
C ALA A 46 1.94 4.66 14.57
N ALA A 47 1.30 4.75 13.40
CA ALA A 47 1.36 3.70 12.40
C ALA A 47 2.79 3.46 11.88
N TRP A 48 3.45 4.49 11.35
CA TRP A 48 4.82 4.29 10.84
C TRP A 48 5.84 4.08 11.98
N GLY A 49 5.62 4.68 13.15
CA GLY A 49 6.45 4.48 14.33
C GLY A 49 6.39 3.04 14.86
N TYR A 50 5.21 2.40 14.81
CA TYR A 50 5.06 0.99 15.13
C TYR A 50 5.90 0.10 14.21
N PHE A 51 5.83 0.31 12.89
CA PHE A 51 6.62 -0.46 11.94
C PHE A 51 8.13 -0.21 12.10
N LEU A 52 8.52 1.04 12.38
CA LEU A 52 9.92 1.37 12.67
C LEU A 52 10.41 0.62 13.93
N TYR A 53 9.62 0.65 15.01
CA TYR A 53 9.93 -0.06 16.24
C TYR A 53 10.06 -1.57 15.99
N GLN A 54 9.10 -2.17 15.29
CA GLN A 54 9.14 -3.58 14.93
C GLN A 54 10.40 -3.91 14.13
N GLY A 55 10.76 -3.08 13.15
CA GLY A 55 11.97 -3.29 12.34
C GLY A 55 13.27 -3.21 13.14
N VAL A 56 13.31 -2.44 14.26
CA VAL A 56 14.49 -2.36 15.14
C VAL A 56 14.57 -3.54 16.11
N VAL A 57 13.41 -3.98 16.61
CA VAL A 57 13.34 -5.05 17.65
C VAL A 57 13.30 -6.44 17.03
N ASP A 58 13.01 -6.54 15.73
CA ASP A 58 12.90 -7.82 15.03
C ASP A 58 14.20 -8.62 15.08
N PRO A 59 14.16 -9.88 15.57
CA PRO A 59 15.32 -10.76 15.61
C PRO A 59 15.92 -11.08 14.22
N LEU A 60 15.10 -11.02 13.16
CA LEU A 60 15.54 -11.18 11.77
C LEU A 60 16.18 -9.92 11.19
N GLY A 61 16.00 -8.78 11.86
CA GLY A 61 16.39 -7.46 11.39
C GLY A 61 15.38 -6.88 10.38
N GLY A 62 15.09 -5.57 10.50
CA GLY A 62 14.07 -4.88 9.69
C GLY A 62 14.29 -4.94 8.19
N ILE A 63 15.52 -5.22 7.72
CA ILE A 63 15.81 -5.42 6.30
C ILE A 63 15.13 -6.69 5.77
N ASN A 64 15.07 -7.75 6.57
CA ASN A 64 14.52 -9.03 6.13
C ASN A 64 12.99 -9.07 6.16
N THR A 65 12.37 -8.31 7.05
CA THR A 65 10.92 -8.29 7.23
C THR A 65 10.25 -7.12 6.51
N LEU A 66 10.67 -5.88 6.77
CA LEU A 66 10.02 -4.68 6.22
C LEU A 66 10.42 -4.37 4.77
N TRP A 67 11.64 -4.72 4.35
CA TRP A 67 12.11 -4.40 3.02
C TRP A 67 11.31 -5.08 1.88
N PRO A 68 10.96 -6.37 1.98
CA PRO A 68 10.11 -7.01 0.98
C PRO A 68 8.73 -6.37 0.89
N LEU A 69 8.10 -6.02 2.02
CA LEU A 69 6.82 -5.32 2.06
C LEU A 69 6.90 -3.93 1.42
N PHE A 70 7.96 -3.18 1.71
CA PHE A 70 8.19 -1.87 1.10
C PHE A 70 8.32 -1.97 -0.42
N GLY A 71 9.04 -2.97 -0.92
CA GLY A 71 9.17 -3.24 -2.35
C GLY A 71 7.82 -3.54 -3.02
N ILE A 72 7.02 -4.43 -2.42
CA ILE A 72 5.68 -4.79 -2.90
C ILE A 72 4.76 -3.56 -2.90
N ALA A 73 4.68 -2.83 -1.78
CA ALA A 73 3.82 -1.65 -1.65
C ALA A 73 4.18 -0.55 -2.66
N ASN A 74 5.47 -0.29 -2.87
CA ASN A 74 5.94 0.73 -3.79
C ASN A 74 5.63 0.38 -5.26
N GLN A 75 5.82 -0.88 -5.66
CA GLN A 75 5.45 -1.35 -7.00
C GLN A 75 3.94 -1.32 -7.22
N MET A 76 3.15 -1.67 -6.21
CA MET A 76 1.69 -1.59 -6.29
C MET A 76 1.19 -0.16 -6.43
N LEU A 77 1.82 0.80 -5.73
CA LEU A 77 1.51 2.22 -5.88
C LEU A 77 1.78 2.69 -7.32
N ALA A 78 2.90 2.29 -7.92
CA ALA A 78 3.20 2.57 -9.32
C ALA A 78 2.15 1.96 -10.27
N GLY A 79 1.70 0.72 -10.01
CA GLY A 79 0.61 0.07 -10.75
C GLY A 79 -0.69 0.86 -10.67
N ILE A 80 -1.09 1.31 -9.49
CA ILE A 80 -2.28 2.15 -9.28
C ILE A 80 -2.16 3.45 -10.08
N ALA A 81 -1.01 4.13 -10.01
CA ALA A 81 -0.78 5.37 -10.75
C ALA A 81 -0.91 5.17 -12.27
N LEU A 82 -0.37 4.09 -12.82
CA LEU A 82 -0.49 3.74 -14.24
C LEU A 82 -1.92 3.39 -14.66
N ILE A 83 -2.69 2.69 -13.81
CA ILE A 83 -4.11 2.43 -14.04
C ILE A 83 -4.89 3.74 -14.11
N LEU A 84 -4.66 4.65 -13.17
CA LEU A 84 -5.29 5.97 -13.15
C LEU A 84 -4.91 6.80 -14.39
N ALA A 85 -3.63 6.82 -14.77
CA ALA A 85 -3.17 7.48 -16.00
C ALA A 85 -3.87 6.92 -17.25
N THR A 86 -4.04 5.60 -17.31
CA THR A 86 -4.79 4.95 -18.39
C THR A 86 -6.25 5.41 -18.43
N CYS A 87 -6.92 5.46 -17.26
CA CYS A 87 -8.30 5.96 -17.16
C CYS A 87 -8.43 7.41 -17.65
N VAL A 88 -7.47 8.26 -17.29
CA VAL A 88 -7.42 9.67 -17.73
C VAL A 88 -7.30 9.75 -19.27
N LEU A 89 -6.43 8.95 -19.89
CA LEU A 89 -6.29 8.92 -21.36
C LEU A 89 -7.60 8.51 -22.05
N PHE A 90 -8.33 7.54 -21.51
CA PHE A 90 -9.65 7.18 -22.04
C PHE A 90 -10.67 8.32 -21.86
N LYS A 91 -10.70 8.99 -20.71
CA LYS A 91 -11.58 10.14 -20.47
C LYS A 91 -11.25 11.33 -21.39
N MET A 92 -9.98 11.56 -21.67
CA MET A 92 -9.52 12.60 -22.61
C MET A 92 -9.76 12.23 -24.08
N LYS A 93 -10.39 11.07 -24.37
CA LYS A 93 -10.59 10.53 -25.74
C LYS A 93 -9.30 10.32 -26.53
N ARG A 94 -8.19 10.15 -25.83
CA ARG A 94 -6.88 9.84 -26.42
C ARG A 94 -6.54 8.35 -26.32
N ALA A 95 -7.53 7.48 -26.46
CA ALA A 95 -7.40 6.03 -26.32
C ALA A 95 -6.29 5.41 -27.20
N ARG A 96 -5.97 6.03 -28.35
CA ARG A 96 -4.87 5.56 -29.22
C ARG A 96 -3.49 5.58 -28.54
N PHE A 97 -3.31 6.36 -27.48
CA PHE A 97 -2.07 6.43 -26.71
C PHE A 97 -2.12 5.60 -25.42
N ALA A 98 -3.26 4.97 -25.11
CA ALA A 98 -3.43 4.20 -23.88
C ALA A 98 -2.47 3.00 -23.79
N TRP A 99 -2.00 2.47 -24.91
CA TRP A 99 -1.02 1.37 -24.92
C TRP A 99 0.29 1.74 -24.21
N VAL A 100 0.69 3.02 -24.24
CA VAL A 100 1.91 3.50 -23.58
C VAL A 100 1.85 3.28 -22.06
N THR A 101 0.68 3.42 -21.45
CA THR A 101 0.48 3.17 -20.01
C THR A 101 0.03 1.74 -19.74
N MET A 102 -0.74 1.10 -20.63
CA MET A 102 -1.26 -0.25 -20.45
C MET A 102 -0.15 -1.31 -20.45
N VAL A 103 0.79 -1.23 -21.40
CA VAL A 103 1.87 -2.23 -21.50
C VAL A 103 2.70 -2.30 -20.21
N PRO A 104 3.26 -1.18 -19.70
CA PRO A 104 3.97 -1.23 -18.43
C PRO A 104 3.07 -1.59 -17.24
N THR A 105 1.78 -1.20 -17.26
CA THR A 105 0.82 -1.60 -16.22
C THR A 105 0.67 -3.12 -16.15
N VAL A 106 0.42 -3.77 -17.28
CA VAL A 106 0.24 -5.24 -17.33
C VAL A 106 1.51 -5.93 -16.87
N TRP A 107 2.67 -5.52 -17.37
CA TRP A 107 3.95 -6.09 -16.96
C TRP A 107 4.19 -5.94 -15.46
N LEU A 108 4.03 -4.74 -14.93
CA LEU A 108 4.25 -4.44 -13.52
C LEU A 108 3.27 -5.21 -12.62
N LEU A 109 2.00 -5.30 -13.00
CA LEU A 109 1.01 -6.05 -12.24
C LEU A 109 1.30 -7.55 -12.23
N LEU A 110 1.68 -8.13 -13.38
CA LEU A 110 2.06 -9.54 -13.45
C LEU A 110 3.24 -9.83 -12.51
N CYS A 111 4.31 -9.06 -12.60
CA CYS A 111 5.48 -9.23 -11.74
C CYS A 111 5.14 -9.06 -10.26
N THR A 112 4.40 -8.01 -9.92
CA THR A 112 4.12 -7.66 -8.51
C THR A 112 3.12 -8.63 -7.87
N LEU A 113 2.06 -9.01 -8.59
CA LEU A 113 1.08 -9.96 -8.07
C LEU A 113 1.68 -11.36 -7.93
N THR A 114 2.51 -11.79 -8.89
CA THR A 114 3.25 -13.06 -8.77
C THR A 114 4.21 -13.04 -7.58
N ALA A 115 4.99 -11.97 -7.43
CA ALA A 115 5.90 -11.83 -6.29
C ALA A 115 5.16 -11.76 -4.95
N GLY A 116 4.03 -11.03 -4.88
CA GLY A 116 3.18 -10.96 -3.69
C GLY A 116 2.58 -12.32 -3.34
N TRP A 117 2.10 -13.06 -4.33
CA TRP A 117 1.58 -14.42 -4.15
C TRP A 117 2.64 -15.37 -3.61
N GLN A 118 3.83 -15.38 -4.23
CA GLN A 118 4.95 -16.19 -3.76
C GLN A 118 5.38 -15.82 -2.35
N LYS A 119 5.45 -14.52 -2.02
CA LYS A 119 5.79 -14.06 -0.67
C LYS A 119 4.79 -14.54 0.39
N ILE A 120 3.53 -14.74 0.05
CA ILE A 120 2.53 -15.22 1.02
C ILE A 120 2.53 -16.76 1.06
N PHE A 121 2.45 -17.43 -0.10
CA PHE A 121 2.04 -18.84 -0.20
C PHE A 121 3.14 -19.80 -0.65
N ASP A 122 4.37 -19.34 -0.95
CA ASP A 122 5.45 -20.24 -1.34
C ASP A 122 5.74 -21.26 -0.22
N ALA A 123 5.88 -22.52 -0.61
CA ALA A 123 6.19 -23.61 0.32
C ALA A 123 7.62 -23.55 0.90
N ASN A 124 8.51 -22.76 0.26
CA ASN A 124 9.86 -22.58 0.75
C ASN A 124 9.90 -21.56 1.90
N PRO A 125 10.31 -21.95 3.12
CA PRO A 125 10.38 -21.03 4.25
C PRO A 125 11.32 -19.83 4.10
N LYS A 126 12.20 -19.85 3.09
CA LYS A 126 13.06 -18.70 2.77
C LYS A 126 12.34 -17.62 1.94
N VAL A 127 11.21 -17.96 1.35
CA VAL A 127 10.46 -17.09 0.43
C VAL A 127 9.10 -16.73 1.00
N GLY A 128 8.30 -17.74 1.38
CA GLY A 128 6.91 -17.58 1.83
C GLY A 128 6.80 -17.26 3.32
N PHE A 129 6.09 -16.20 3.67
CA PHE A 129 5.83 -15.81 5.06
C PHE A 129 5.10 -16.89 5.83
N LEU A 130 4.06 -17.51 5.25
CA LEU A 130 3.29 -18.57 5.92
C LEU A 130 4.12 -19.83 6.15
N ALA A 131 4.95 -20.23 5.19
CA ALA A 131 5.84 -21.38 5.35
C ALA A 131 6.95 -21.09 6.39
N HIS A 132 7.43 -19.85 6.47
CA HIS A 132 8.40 -19.40 7.46
C HIS A 132 7.77 -19.43 8.86
N ALA A 133 6.57 -18.87 9.04
CA ALA A 133 5.81 -18.92 10.28
C ALA A 133 5.54 -20.38 10.73
N ALA A 134 5.14 -21.25 9.80
CA ALA A 134 4.89 -22.67 10.10
C ALA A 134 6.16 -23.38 10.60
N LYS A 135 7.32 -23.11 9.98
CA LYS A 135 8.62 -23.67 10.40
C LYS A 135 8.97 -23.26 11.83
N TYR A 136 8.81 -21.98 12.17
CA TYR A 136 9.12 -21.50 13.53
C TYR A 136 8.09 -21.97 14.54
N SER A 137 6.80 -22.05 14.18
CA SER A 137 5.75 -22.60 15.04
C SER A 137 5.98 -24.09 15.36
N ALA A 138 6.42 -24.88 14.38
CA ALA A 138 6.76 -26.29 14.60
C ALA A 138 7.96 -26.43 15.57
N ALA A 139 8.99 -25.60 15.40
CA ALA A 139 10.15 -25.60 16.31
C ALA A 139 9.80 -25.17 17.73
N ILE A 140 8.88 -24.21 17.90
CA ILE A 140 8.34 -23.81 19.21
C ILE A 140 7.64 -24.99 19.90
N ALA A 141 6.86 -25.77 19.15
CA ALA A 141 6.19 -26.96 19.69
C ALA A 141 7.17 -28.06 20.13
N GLU A 142 8.39 -28.08 19.58
CA GLU A 142 9.46 -29.00 19.95
C GLU A 142 10.44 -28.41 21.01
N ASP A 143 10.13 -27.25 21.59
CA ASP A 143 11.02 -26.49 22.51
C ASP A 143 12.42 -26.21 21.92
N LYS A 144 12.55 -26.12 20.61
CA LYS A 144 13.79 -25.83 19.90
C LYS A 144 13.89 -24.38 19.49
N VAL A 145 14.96 -23.70 19.87
CA VAL A 145 15.26 -22.34 19.41
C VAL A 145 16.01 -22.38 18.09
N LEU A 146 15.43 -21.81 17.04
CA LEU A 146 16.05 -21.70 15.72
C LEU A 146 16.79 -20.37 15.57
N ALA A 147 17.99 -20.41 15.01
CA ALA A 147 18.70 -19.19 14.64
C ALA A 147 17.91 -18.43 13.55
N PRO A 148 17.90 -17.08 13.59
CA PRO A 148 18.70 -16.18 14.42
C PRO A 148 18.09 -15.83 15.79
N ALA A 149 16.90 -16.36 16.13
CA ALA A 149 16.29 -16.14 17.44
C ALA A 149 17.17 -16.72 18.56
N LYS A 150 17.21 -16.03 19.70
CA LYS A 150 17.98 -16.42 20.90
C LYS A 150 17.09 -16.91 22.05
N SER A 151 15.79 -16.77 21.92
CA SER A 151 14.79 -17.15 22.94
C SER A 151 13.46 -17.53 22.32
N MET A 152 12.61 -18.25 23.06
CA MET A 152 11.24 -18.58 22.65
C MET A 152 10.38 -17.33 22.45
N VAL A 153 10.62 -16.26 23.22
CA VAL A 153 9.92 -14.99 23.05
C VAL A 153 10.22 -14.39 21.67
N GLN A 154 11.48 -14.41 21.25
CA GLN A 154 11.87 -13.93 19.93
C GLN A 154 11.30 -14.79 18.80
N MET A 155 11.19 -16.12 18.98
CA MET A 155 10.56 -17.00 18.01
C MET A 155 9.08 -16.69 17.83
N ASN A 156 8.35 -16.47 18.92
CA ASN A 156 6.95 -16.05 18.85
C ASN A 156 6.79 -14.68 18.14
N GLN A 157 7.73 -13.77 18.36
CA GLN A 157 7.74 -12.47 17.68
C GLN A 157 7.94 -12.62 16.17
N ILE A 158 8.85 -13.50 15.73
CA ILE A 158 9.05 -13.82 14.31
C ILE A 158 7.75 -14.35 13.69
N VAL A 159 7.11 -15.34 14.32
CA VAL A 159 5.85 -15.92 13.84
C VAL A 159 4.76 -14.84 13.73
N PHE A 160 4.65 -13.96 14.72
CA PHE A 160 3.69 -12.85 14.68
C PHE A 160 3.98 -11.89 13.52
N ASN A 161 5.25 -11.52 13.32
CA ASN A 161 5.65 -10.63 12.23
C ASN A 161 5.38 -11.25 10.87
N ASP A 162 5.66 -12.54 10.66
CA ASP A 162 5.37 -13.25 9.42
C ASP A 162 3.86 -13.24 9.08
N TYR A 163 2.98 -13.47 10.06
CA TYR A 163 1.53 -13.38 9.85
C TYR A 163 1.09 -11.94 9.56
N LEU A 164 1.68 -10.96 10.23
CA LEU A 164 1.40 -9.55 9.97
C LEU A 164 1.80 -9.17 8.54
N ASP A 165 3.01 -9.57 8.12
CA ASP A 165 3.55 -9.28 6.79
C ASP A 165 2.74 -9.98 5.68
N ALA A 166 2.34 -11.24 5.89
CA ALA A 166 1.44 -11.96 4.99
C ALA A 166 0.09 -11.26 4.86
N SER A 167 -0.49 -10.79 5.98
CA SER A 167 -1.77 -10.08 6.00
C SER A 167 -1.69 -8.74 5.27
N LEU A 168 -0.62 -7.97 5.49
CA LEU A 168 -0.39 -6.69 4.82
C LEU A 168 -0.17 -6.87 3.32
N ALA A 169 0.64 -7.86 2.91
CA ALA A 169 0.85 -8.17 1.50
C ALA A 169 -0.47 -8.57 0.82
N GLY A 170 -1.28 -9.40 1.47
CA GLY A 170 -2.61 -9.79 1.01
C GLY A 170 -3.56 -8.59 0.88
N PHE A 171 -3.58 -7.70 1.87
CA PHE A 171 -4.36 -6.47 1.83
C PHE A 171 -3.96 -5.58 0.65
N PHE A 172 -2.67 -5.36 0.42
CA PHE A 172 -2.18 -4.58 -0.71
C PHE A 172 -2.58 -5.20 -2.05
N MET A 173 -2.50 -6.53 -2.20
CA MET A 173 -2.94 -7.21 -3.41
C MET A 173 -4.43 -7.00 -3.68
N ILE A 174 -5.29 -7.09 -2.65
CA ILE A 174 -6.74 -6.84 -2.76
C ILE A 174 -7.00 -5.39 -3.20
N VAL A 175 -6.30 -4.42 -2.62
CA VAL A 175 -6.44 -3.01 -3.01
C VAL A 175 -6.09 -2.80 -4.48
N VAL A 176 -4.96 -3.32 -4.94
CA VAL A 176 -4.53 -3.18 -6.34
C VAL A 176 -5.50 -3.85 -7.31
N LEU A 177 -5.96 -5.05 -6.99
CA LEU A 177 -6.96 -5.76 -7.80
C LEU A 177 -8.29 -4.99 -7.84
N SER A 178 -8.72 -4.41 -6.73
CA SER A 178 -9.90 -3.56 -6.68
C SER A 178 -9.75 -2.34 -7.57
N VAL A 179 -8.62 -1.63 -7.47
CA VAL A 179 -8.33 -0.47 -8.33
C VAL A 179 -8.26 -0.88 -9.79
N LEU A 180 -7.70 -2.04 -10.12
CA LEU A 180 -7.67 -2.55 -11.48
C LEU A 180 -9.10 -2.78 -12.03
N VAL A 181 -9.95 -3.45 -11.26
CA VAL A 181 -11.36 -3.71 -11.67
C VAL A 181 -12.12 -2.41 -11.89
N PHE A 182 -12.03 -1.48 -10.93
CA PHE A 182 -12.68 -0.16 -11.07
C PHE A 182 -12.08 0.67 -12.21
N GLY A 183 -10.77 0.59 -12.42
CA GLY A 183 -10.08 1.27 -13.52
C GLY A 183 -10.53 0.75 -14.89
N VAL A 184 -10.57 -0.57 -15.08
CA VAL A 184 -11.06 -1.19 -16.30
C VAL A 184 -12.51 -0.80 -16.58
N ARG A 185 -13.37 -0.89 -15.54
CA ARG A 185 -14.79 -0.48 -15.66
C ARG A 185 -14.91 0.98 -16.08
N THR A 186 -14.15 1.87 -15.44
CA THR A 186 -14.15 3.31 -15.76
C THR A 186 -13.67 3.57 -17.19
N ALA A 187 -12.60 2.91 -17.63
CA ALA A 187 -12.09 3.02 -19.00
C ALA A 187 -13.10 2.55 -20.05
N LEU A 188 -13.79 1.43 -19.79
CA LEU A 188 -14.82 0.90 -20.68
C LEU A 188 -16.03 1.84 -20.79
N ILE A 189 -16.50 2.39 -19.66
CA ILE A 189 -17.59 3.38 -19.63
C ILE A 189 -17.17 4.64 -20.39
N ALA A 190 -15.95 5.14 -20.17
CA ALA A 190 -15.44 6.33 -20.86
C ALA A 190 -15.28 6.12 -22.36
N ARG A 191 -14.97 4.90 -22.80
CA ARG A 191 -14.90 4.52 -24.21
C ARG A 191 -16.27 4.56 -24.88
N ASN A 192 -17.30 4.04 -24.20
CA ASN A 192 -18.64 3.88 -24.76
C ASN A 192 -19.48 5.17 -24.70
N ASN A 193 -19.24 6.05 -23.73
CA ASN A 193 -19.97 7.30 -23.59
C ASN A 193 -19.40 8.39 -24.49
N ALA A 194 -20.19 8.83 -25.47
CA ALA A 194 -19.84 9.92 -26.38
C ALA A 194 -19.72 11.30 -25.65
N LYS A 195 -20.35 11.44 -24.50
CA LYS A 195 -20.37 12.65 -23.66
C LYS A 195 -19.93 12.31 -22.24
N VAL A 196 -18.65 12.27 -22.00
CA VAL A 196 -18.15 12.48 -20.64
C VAL A 196 -18.16 14.00 -20.45
N SER A 197 -19.22 14.53 -19.85
CA SER A 197 -19.17 15.90 -19.35
C SER A 197 -18.08 15.93 -18.29
N ALA A 198 -17.06 16.70 -18.53
CA ALA A 198 -16.16 17.10 -17.48
C ALA A 198 -17.02 17.86 -16.46
N ASN A 199 -17.31 17.22 -15.32
CA ASN A 199 -18.04 17.85 -14.21
C ASN A 199 -17.06 18.75 -13.43
N GLU A 200 -16.15 19.38 -14.16
CA GLU A 200 -15.30 20.43 -13.63
C GLU A 200 -16.05 21.74 -13.86
N SER A 201 -16.45 22.37 -12.77
CA SER A 201 -16.92 23.75 -12.82
C SER A 201 -15.89 24.60 -13.61
N PRO A 202 -16.34 25.45 -14.56
CA PRO A 202 -15.43 26.29 -15.29
C PRO A 202 -14.53 27.03 -14.29
N ARG A 203 -13.22 26.94 -14.48
CA ARG A 203 -12.25 27.68 -13.67
C ARG A 203 -12.62 29.15 -13.74
N GLN A 204 -13.20 29.70 -12.68
CA GLN A 204 -13.41 31.13 -12.57
C GLN A 204 -12.02 31.76 -12.61
N LEU A 205 -11.68 32.35 -13.74
CA LEU A 205 -10.52 33.21 -13.86
C LEU A 205 -10.74 34.36 -12.88
N MET A 206 -9.97 34.38 -11.81
CA MET A 206 -9.99 35.56 -10.93
C MET A 206 -9.71 36.79 -11.78
N PRO A 207 -10.49 37.88 -11.67
CA PRO A 207 -10.16 39.11 -12.34
C PRO A 207 -8.77 39.53 -11.86
N GLN A 208 -7.87 39.76 -12.83
CA GLN A 208 -6.58 40.35 -12.53
C GLN A 208 -6.83 41.74 -11.98
N VAL A 209 -6.49 41.96 -10.69
CA VAL A 209 -6.42 43.30 -10.08
C VAL A 209 -5.02 43.83 -10.29
#